data_c22754c91f1b6a94ee5a276012d74a6c
#
_entry.id   c22754c91f1b6a94ee5a276012d74a6c
#
_cell.length_a   1.000
_cell.length_b   1.000
_cell.length_c   1.000
_cell.angle_alpha   90.00
_cell.angle_beta   90.00
_cell.angle_gamma   90.00
#
_symmetry.space_group_name_H-M   'P 1'
#
loop_
_entity.id
_entity.type
_entity.pdbx_description
1 polymer ?
#
loop_
_entity_poly.entity_id
_entity_poly.type
_entity_poly.pdbx_seq_one_letter_code
_entity_poly.pdbx_strand_id
1 'polypeptide(L)'
;MNLFWKILFGKIAPTARIEQQEADLQKSFERYLEVEKSLELAEYKTLFHEVKAPDFVENKKTLQNRKYRDTEEYRDSAKYKKLLASHDIKTYYELLGSQELVQFLEFKKSAEYEDLGDKKKVAASEKLQRMKAFERSKAFKIYSRFHDSYIIKEYEQLKAIVSHPEFVAKNEFWANPQRWHTTAEYVKEQRFYELDKNPDIAFYNKQKAASFEVLRKQQITFFEQFDWNTLDKSRWNYGFAYKSPALLANHSFANEKQANNKGKNVSVVDGKLRISTERENVKAPAWHPTKGFIEKEFEYTSDILQSAESFRQKKGKFSAKIRCTGHVHHAFWLGTDKKLPHINIFHWDGKKVKMGNASQQVWDGVEISGLNPANFYIYTLEWTDKELIWSINNFEVYRTAGNLPKEEMYLAFSSFIPEKLKGDTGILEVDWVKVTQS
;
A
#
# COMPACT_ATOMS: atom_id res chain seq x y z
N MET A 1 40.03 -0.34 2.93
CA MET A 1 40.14 0.62 4.05
C MET A 1 39.79 -0.14 5.33
N ASN A 2 40.72 -0.18 6.30
CA ASN A 2 40.51 -0.95 7.55
C ASN A 2 39.24 -0.48 8.28
N LEU A 3 38.50 -1.37 8.92
CA LEU A 3 37.25 -1.09 9.66
C LEU A 3 37.44 0.03 10.69
N PHE A 4 38.59 0.09 11.35
CA PHE A 4 39.00 1.19 12.24
C PHE A 4 38.87 2.56 11.60
N TRP A 5 39.38 2.74 10.38
CA TRP A 5 39.29 4.00 9.66
C TRP A 5 37.86 4.37 9.25
N LYS A 6 37.02 3.35 8.97
CA LYS A 6 35.63 3.58 8.63
C LYS A 6 34.82 4.07 9.84
N ILE A 7 35.15 3.58 11.03
CA ILE A 7 34.57 4.04 12.29
C ILE A 7 35.07 5.45 12.63
N LEU A 8 36.36 5.68 12.54
CA LEU A 8 36.99 6.96 12.83
C LEU A 8 36.48 8.08 11.90
N PHE A 9 36.18 7.77 10.65
CA PHE A 9 35.60 8.72 9.69
C PHE A 9 34.06 8.82 9.77
N GLY A 10 33.42 8.36 10.83
CA GLY A 10 31.99 8.53 11.08
C GLY A 10 31.07 7.77 10.10
N LYS A 11 31.55 6.65 9.52
CA LYS A 11 30.72 5.84 8.60
C LYS A 11 29.64 5.03 9.29
N ILE A 12 29.76 4.81 10.61
CA ILE A 12 28.68 4.25 11.42
C ILE A 12 27.75 5.40 11.79
N ALA A 13 26.53 5.37 11.29
CA ALA A 13 25.53 6.39 11.59
C ALA A 13 25.19 6.39 13.10
N PRO A 14 24.86 7.54 13.70
CA PRO A 14 24.36 7.60 15.07
C PRO A 14 23.12 6.70 15.24
N THR A 15 23.03 6.03 16.38
CA THR A 15 21.94 5.11 16.70
C THR A 15 20.56 5.76 16.56
N ALA A 16 20.40 6.99 17.09
CA ALA A 16 19.15 7.75 16.97
C ALA A 16 18.71 7.96 15.51
N ARG A 17 19.66 8.13 14.58
CA ARG A 17 19.33 8.24 13.14
C ARG A 17 18.82 6.94 12.57
N ILE A 18 19.40 5.81 12.97
CA ILE A 18 18.95 4.48 12.52
C ILE A 18 17.53 4.21 13.03
N GLU A 19 17.27 4.47 14.31
CA GLU A 19 15.96 4.31 14.92
C GLU A 19 14.92 5.19 14.24
N GLN A 20 15.26 6.45 13.94
CA GLN A 20 14.36 7.34 13.20
C GLN A 20 14.04 6.81 11.80
N GLN A 21 15.06 6.35 11.08
CA GLN A 21 14.87 5.77 9.74
C GLN A 21 13.99 4.51 9.76
N GLU A 22 14.18 3.64 10.77
CA GLU A 22 13.34 2.45 10.93
C GLU A 22 11.90 2.82 11.29
N ALA A 23 11.69 3.80 12.18
CA ALA A 23 10.37 4.30 12.53
C ALA A 23 9.66 4.96 11.34
N ASP A 24 10.35 5.79 10.55
CA ASP A 24 9.81 6.43 9.36
C ASP A 24 9.43 5.40 8.29
N LEU A 25 10.26 4.37 8.10
CA LEU A 25 9.99 3.27 7.18
C LEU A 25 8.78 2.45 7.63
N GLN A 26 8.69 2.13 8.92
CA GLN A 26 7.55 1.42 9.50
C GLN A 26 6.25 2.21 9.33
N LYS A 27 6.27 3.51 9.65
CA LYS A 27 5.13 4.41 9.46
C LYS A 27 4.70 4.50 7.99
N SER A 28 5.68 4.55 7.08
CA SER A 28 5.41 4.55 5.63
C SER A 28 4.78 3.24 5.17
N PHE A 29 5.22 2.12 5.73
CA PHE A 29 4.65 0.80 5.43
C PHE A 29 3.23 0.66 5.96
N GLU A 30 2.94 1.09 7.18
CA GLU A 30 1.60 1.09 7.75
C GLU A 30 0.63 1.92 6.89
N ARG A 31 1.02 3.16 6.53
CA ARG A 31 0.25 4.00 5.61
C ARG A 31 0.02 3.32 4.25
N TYR A 32 1.04 2.65 3.72
CA TYR A 32 0.91 1.91 2.46
C TYR A 32 -0.14 0.80 2.55
N LEU A 33 -0.16 0.02 3.65
CA LEU A 33 -1.14 -1.04 3.89
C LEU A 33 -2.56 -0.50 4.10
N GLU A 34 -2.71 0.66 4.76
CA GLU A 34 -4.00 1.33 4.92
C GLU A 34 -4.56 1.77 3.58
N VAL A 35 -3.74 2.46 2.77
CA VAL A 35 -4.16 2.91 1.44
C VAL A 35 -4.46 1.73 0.52
N GLU A 36 -3.66 0.66 0.58
CA GLU A 36 -3.86 -0.55 -0.23
C GLU A 36 -5.25 -1.18 -0.03
N LYS A 37 -5.81 -1.05 1.17
CA LYS A 37 -7.14 -1.59 1.54
C LYS A 37 -8.25 -0.55 1.40
N SER A 38 -7.95 0.69 1.03
CA SER A 38 -8.93 1.76 0.95
C SER A 38 -9.89 1.57 -0.22
N LEU A 39 -11.13 1.98 -0.02
CA LEU A 39 -12.15 2.01 -1.07
C LEU A 39 -11.81 3.00 -2.17
N GLU A 40 -11.19 4.13 -1.81
CA GLU A 40 -10.77 5.14 -2.77
C GLU A 40 -9.72 4.61 -3.76
N LEU A 41 -8.75 3.81 -3.30
CA LEU A 41 -7.78 3.20 -4.20
C LEU A 41 -8.43 2.16 -5.11
N ALA A 42 -9.39 1.39 -4.61
CA ALA A 42 -10.13 0.42 -5.41
C ALA A 42 -10.96 1.13 -6.49
N GLU A 43 -11.67 2.20 -6.12
CA GLU A 43 -12.41 3.07 -7.03
C GLU A 43 -11.48 3.71 -8.08
N TYR A 44 -10.34 4.26 -7.65
CA TYR A 44 -9.34 4.83 -8.55
C TYR A 44 -8.85 3.83 -9.61
N LYS A 45 -8.52 2.61 -9.19
CA LYS A 45 -8.07 1.56 -10.12
C LYS A 45 -9.14 1.21 -11.14
N THR A 46 -10.39 1.10 -10.72
CA THR A 46 -11.53 0.82 -11.60
C THR A 46 -11.71 1.96 -12.61
N LEU A 47 -11.78 3.19 -12.12
CA LEU A 47 -11.94 4.38 -12.97
C LEU A 47 -10.74 4.60 -13.89
N PHE A 48 -9.52 4.30 -13.45
CA PHE A 48 -8.33 4.34 -14.31
C PHE A 48 -8.48 3.45 -15.54
N HIS A 49 -8.94 2.22 -15.36
CA HIS A 49 -9.18 1.31 -16.47
C HIS A 49 -10.31 1.77 -17.37
N GLU A 50 -11.42 2.25 -16.80
CA GLU A 50 -12.58 2.74 -17.57
C GLU A 50 -12.22 3.99 -18.38
N VAL A 51 -11.67 5.04 -17.74
CA VAL A 51 -11.38 6.34 -18.37
C VAL A 51 -10.26 6.24 -19.42
N LYS A 52 -9.32 5.28 -19.26
CA LYS A 52 -8.25 5.04 -20.23
C LYS A 52 -8.61 4.03 -21.31
N ALA A 53 -9.80 3.41 -21.23
CA ALA A 53 -10.25 2.47 -22.25
C ALA A 53 -10.41 3.17 -23.61
N PRO A 54 -10.02 2.52 -24.72
CA PRO A 54 -10.12 3.10 -26.06
C PRO A 54 -11.54 3.59 -26.39
N ASP A 55 -12.55 2.79 -26.03
CA ASP A 55 -13.96 3.11 -26.30
C ASP A 55 -14.42 4.38 -25.55
N PHE A 56 -13.96 4.55 -24.30
CA PHE A 56 -14.26 5.78 -23.53
C PHE A 56 -13.66 7.02 -24.18
N VAL A 57 -12.38 6.92 -24.56
CA VAL A 57 -11.65 8.03 -25.22
C VAL A 57 -12.28 8.39 -26.57
N GLU A 58 -12.66 7.38 -27.35
CA GLU A 58 -13.29 7.57 -28.66
C GLU A 58 -14.70 8.15 -28.53
N ASN A 59 -15.50 7.65 -27.56
CA ASN A 59 -16.83 8.20 -27.27
C ASN A 59 -16.73 9.68 -26.86
N LYS A 60 -15.82 9.99 -25.93
CA LYS A 60 -15.56 11.38 -25.52
C LYS A 60 -15.21 12.26 -26.73
N LYS A 61 -14.26 11.81 -27.56
CA LYS A 61 -13.83 12.53 -28.77
C LYS A 61 -14.99 12.74 -29.73
N THR A 62 -15.83 11.73 -29.92
CA THR A 62 -17.01 11.79 -30.77
C THR A 62 -18.01 12.80 -30.22
N LEU A 63 -18.35 12.72 -28.94
CA LEU A 63 -19.32 13.66 -28.34
C LEU A 63 -18.81 15.10 -28.31
N GLN A 64 -17.50 15.32 -28.18
CA GLN A 64 -16.94 16.68 -28.20
C GLN A 64 -16.81 17.26 -29.60
N ASN A 65 -16.44 16.44 -30.59
CA ASN A 65 -16.05 16.95 -31.91
C ASN A 65 -17.15 16.85 -32.99
N ARG A 66 -18.12 15.92 -32.87
CA ARG A 66 -19.19 15.77 -33.84
C ARG A 66 -20.09 17.02 -33.84
N LYS A 67 -20.23 17.65 -34.99
CA LYS A 67 -21.06 18.82 -35.11
C LYS A 67 -22.53 18.43 -35.12
N TYR A 68 -23.39 19.20 -34.48
CA TYR A 68 -24.83 18.99 -34.47
C TYR A 68 -25.40 18.91 -35.89
N ARG A 69 -24.86 19.70 -36.83
CA ARG A 69 -25.29 19.70 -38.27
C ARG A 69 -25.07 18.39 -38.98
N ASP A 70 -24.18 17.52 -38.45
CA ASP A 70 -23.85 16.25 -39.06
C ASP A 70 -24.69 15.08 -38.52
N THR A 71 -25.62 15.38 -37.61
CA THR A 71 -26.53 14.40 -37.00
C THR A 71 -27.80 14.20 -37.82
N GLU A 72 -28.46 13.06 -37.66
CA GLU A 72 -29.77 12.78 -38.26
C GLU A 72 -30.84 13.67 -37.65
N GLU A 73 -30.79 13.89 -36.34
CA GLU A 73 -31.72 14.76 -35.62
C GLU A 73 -31.74 16.19 -36.20
N TYR A 74 -30.57 16.73 -36.55
CA TYR A 74 -30.51 18.02 -37.22
C TYR A 74 -31.14 18.00 -38.61
N ARG A 75 -30.80 16.96 -39.42
CA ARG A 75 -31.30 16.84 -40.81
C ARG A 75 -32.81 16.72 -40.83
N ASP A 76 -33.38 15.84 -39.99
CA ASP A 76 -34.83 15.65 -39.93
C ASP A 76 -35.55 16.88 -39.39
N SER A 77 -35.01 17.49 -38.33
CA SER A 77 -35.53 18.76 -37.79
C SER A 77 -35.51 19.89 -38.86
N ALA A 78 -34.39 20.01 -39.58
CA ALA A 78 -34.24 21.03 -40.61
C ALA A 78 -35.19 20.77 -41.78
N LYS A 79 -35.34 19.52 -42.22
CA LYS A 79 -36.25 19.13 -43.30
C LYS A 79 -37.71 19.34 -42.90
N TYR A 80 -38.09 18.93 -41.69
CA TYR A 80 -39.44 19.18 -41.18
C TYR A 80 -39.74 20.68 -41.11
N LYS A 81 -38.83 21.51 -40.56
CA LYS A 81 -38.99 22.97 -40.52
C LYS A 81 -39.17 23.59 -41.90
N LYS A 82 -38.41 23.12 -42.88
CA LYS A 82 -38.53 23.55 -44.28
C LYS A 82 -39.90 23.21 -44.87
N LEU A 83 -40.38 22.00 -44.66
CA LEU A 83 -41.70 21.56 -45.11
C LEU A 83 -42.81 22.30 -44.37
N LEU A 84 -42.71 22.48 -43.05
CA LEU A 84 -43.66 23.23 -42.23
C LEU A 84 -43.78 24.72 -42.68
N ALA A 85 -42.64 25.30 -43.13
CA ALA A 85 -42.62 26.67 -43.61
C ALA A 85 -43.16 26.81 -45.03
N SER A 86 -43.39 25.71 -45.77
CA SER A 86 -43.91 25.74 -47.15
C SER A 86 -45.30 26.28 -47.21
N HIS A 87 -45.48 27.31 -48.03
CA HIS A 87 -46.84 27.92 -48.31
C HIS A 87 -47.79 26.87 -48.90
N ASP A 88 -47.32 26.06 -49.81
CA ASP A 88 -48.13 25.03 -50.47
C ASP A 88 -48.66 23.98 -49.49
N ILE A 89 -47.78 23.53 -48.54
CA ILE A 89 -48.17 22.56 -47.50
C ILE A 89 -49.21 23.21 -46.54
N LYS A 90 -49.00 24.46 -46.13
CA LYS A 90 -49.99 25.18 -45.31
C LYS A 90 -51.31 25.26 -46.00
N THR A 91 -51.32 25.70 -47.26
CA THR A 91 -52.54 25.80 -48.07
C THR A 91 -53.21 24.44 -48.24
N TYR A 92 -52.48 23.38 -48.44
CA TYR A 92 -53.03 22.02 -48.51
C TYR A 92 -53.77 21.64 -47.22
N TYR A 93 -53.18 21.85 -46.01
CA TYR A 93 -53.85 21.52 -44.75
C TYR A 93 -55.00 22.45 -44.40
N GLU A 94 -54.93 23.76 -44.74
CA GLU A 94 -56.02 24.69 -44.59
C GLU A 94 -57.20 24.26 -45.42
N LEU A 95 -56.96 23.86 -46.69
CA LEU A 95 -58.02 23.40 -47.57
C LEU A 95 -58.58 22.04 -47.15
N LEU A 96 -57.70 21.10 -46.69
CA LEU A 96 -58.14 19.78 -46.25
C LEU A 96 -59.16 19.80 -45.11
N GLY A 97 -59.10 20.83 -44.22
CA GLY A 97 -60.07 21.05 -43.14
C GLY A 97 -61.26 21.93 -43.54
N SER A 98 -61.34 22.39 -44.79
CA SER A 98 -62.37 23.34 -45.21
C SER A 98 -63.70 22.69 -45.68
N GLN A 99 -64.78 23.28 -45.34
CA GLN A 99 -66.14 22.88 -45.84
C GLN A 99 -66.23 22.97 -47.35
N GLU A 100 -65.54 23.91 -47.97
CA GLU A 100 -65.52 24.08 -49.40
C GLU A 100 -64.94 22.84 -50.12
N LEU A 101 -63.92 22.31 -49.65
CA LEU A 101 -63.34 21.06 -50.20
C LEU A 101 -64.33 19.89 -50.05
N VAL A 102 -64.90 19.72 -48.86
CA VAL A 102 -65.91 18.67 -48.63
C VAL A 102 -67.05 18.75 -49.61
N GLN A 103 -67.62 19.93 -49.74
CA GLN A 103 -68.72 20.19 -50.67
C GLN A 103 -68.30 19.93 -52.12
N PHE A 104 -67.14 20.36 -52.52
CA PHE A 104 -66.63 20.09 -53.85
C PHE A 104 -66.37 18.60 -54.14
N LEU A 105 -65.84 17.90 -53.20
CA LEU A 105 -65.57 16.42 -53.34
C LEU A 105 -66.90 15.65 -53.42
N GLU A 106 -67.95 16.05 -52.66
CA GLU A 106 -69.31 15.49 -52.79
C GLU A 106 -69.93 15.84 -54.15
N PHE A 107 -69.80 17.08 -54.54
CA PHE A 107 -70.24 17.52 -55.85
C PHE A 107 -69.58 16.78 -56.99
N LYS A 108 -68.28 16.48 -56.87
CA LYS A 108 -67.53 15.70 -57.88
C LYS A 108 -68.01 14.25 -58.03
N LYS A 109 -68.71 13.71 -57.06
CA LYS A 109 -69.36 12.36 -57.10
C LYS A 109 -70.76 12.42 -57.68
N SER A 110 -71.39 13.61 -57.90
CA SER A 110 -72.72 13.80 -58.40
C SER A 110 -72.76 13.83 -59.93
N ALA A 111 -73.90 13.47 -60.54
CA ALA A 111 -74.10 13.59 -61.98
C ALA A 111 -73.96 15.03 -62.53
N GLU A 112 -74.19 16.04 -61.66
CA GLU A 112 -74.07 17.46 -62.03
C GLU A 112 -72.60 17.87 -62.30
N TYR A 113 -71.57 17.03 -61.90
CA TYR A 113 -70.18 17.36 -62.16
C TYR A 113 -69.84 17.40 -63.66
N GLU A 114 -70.50 16.59 -64.51
CA GLU A 114 -70.32 16.59 -65.97
C GLU A 114 -70.79 17.97 -66.57
N ASP A 115 -71.78 18.63 -65.97
CA ASP A 115 -72.25 19.93 -66.38
C ASP A 115 -71.26 21.08 -66.27
N LEU A 116 -70.15 20.87 -65.48
CA LEU A 116 -69.02 21.84 -65.40
C LEU A 116 -68.32 22.04 -66.76
N GLY A 117 -68.45 21.12 -67.69
CA GLY A 117 -67.93 21.20 -69.08
C GLY A 117 -68.77 22.15 -69.94
N ASP A 118 -70.06 22.29 -69.68
CA ASP A 118 -70.97 23.10 -70.47
C ASP A 118 -70.97 24.57 -70.01
N LYS A 119 -70.49 25.46 -70.87
CA LYS A 119 -70.40 26.89 -70.58
C LYS A 119 -71.78 27.52 -70.34
N LYS A 120 -72.87 27.07 -71.03
CA LYS A 120 -74.19 27.61 -70.84
C LYS A 120 -74.85 27.24 -69.53
N LYS A 121 -74.71 25.99 -69.13
CA LYS A 121 -75.17 25.49 -67.83
C LYS A 121 -74.42 26.13 -66.65
N VAL A 122 -73.15 26.34 -66.81
CA VAL A 122 -72.33 27.05 -65.77
C VAL A 122 -72.77 28.49 -65.69
N ALA A 123 -73.03 29.19 -66.79
CA ALA A 123 -73.50 30.58 -66.76
C ALA A 123 -74.90 30.75 -66.12
N ALA A 124 -75.73 29.73 -66.15
CA ALA A 124 -77.12 29.75 -65.65
C ALA A 124 -77.24 29.32 -64.17
N SER A 125 -76.16 28.76 -63.53
CA SER A 125 -76.21 28.26 -62.17
C SER A 125 -75.12 28.82 -61.32
N GLU A 126 -75.43 29.59 -60.25
CA GLU A 126 -74.48 30.11 -59.26
C GLU A 126 -73.70 28.99 -58.59
N LYS A 127 -74.34 27.85 -58.32
CA LYS A 127 -73.70 26.63 -57.75
C LYS A 127 -72.60 26.16 -58.66
N LEU A 128 -72.84 25.95 -59.95
CA LEU A 128 -71.83 25.53 -60.94
C LEU A 128 -70.75 26.57 -61.16
N GLN A 129 -71.05 27.86 -61.10
CA GLN A 129 -70.04 28.92 -61.17
C GLN A 129 -69.06 28.83 -59.96
N ARG A 130 -69.61 28.69 -58.73
CA ARG A 130 -68.81 28.54 -57.52
C ARG A 130 -67.95 27.31 -57.60
N MET A 131 -68.49 26.13 -57.96
CA MET A 131 -67.75 24.88 -58.05
C MET A 131 -66.66 24.97 -59.12
N LYS A 132 -66.91 25.62 -60.27
CA LYS A 132 -65.88 25.79 -61.28
C LYS A 132 -64.81 26.82 -60.89
N ALA A 133 -65.15 27.84 -60.15
CA ALA A 133 -64.21 28.82 -59.61
C ALA A 133 -63.28 28.12 -58.54
N PHE A 134 -63.87 27.29 -57.71
CA PHE A 134 -63.13 26.53 -56.73
C PHE A 134 -62.16 25.51 -57.41
N GLU A 135 -62.62 24.77 -58.43
CA GLU A 135 -61.79 23.85 -59.20
C GLU A 135 -60.57 24.52 -59.85
N ARG A 136 -60.73 25.76 -60.26
CA ARG A 136 -59.68 26.58 -60.88
C ARG A 136 -58.81 27.32 -59.88
N SER A 137 -59.21 27.33 -58.65
CA SER A 137 -58.49 28.05 -57.60
C SER A 137 -57.06 27.54 -57.43
N LYS A 138 -56.15 28.44 -56.98
CA LYS A 138 -54.75 28.03 -56.64
C LYS A 138 -54.75 26.99 -55.55
N ALA A 139 -55.62 27.15 -54.55
CA ALA A 139 -55.71 26.27 -53.39
C ALA A 139 -56.09 24.84 -53.82
N PHE A 140 -57.11 24.66 -54.64
CA PHE A 140 -57.52 23.33 -55.15
C PHE A 140 -56.45 22.66 -56.05
N LYS A 141 -55.71 23.45 -56.83
CA LYS A 141 -54.60 22.96 -57.64
C LYS A 141 -53.48 22.51 -56.77
N ILE A 142 -53.20 23.21 -55.68
CA ILE A 142 -52.18 22.74 -54.65
C ILE A 142 -52.72 21.47 -54.01
N TYR A 143 -53.96 21.42 -53.54
CA TYR A 143 -54.56 20.23 -52.96
C TYR A 143 -54.46 19.04 -53.91
N SER A 144 -54.84 19.12 -55.14
CA SER A 144 -54.81 18.03 -56.12
C SER A 144 -53.40 17.57 -56.43
N ARG A 145 -52.37 18.43 -56.38
CA ARG A 145 -51.00 18.11 -56.60
C ARG A 145 -50.39 17.37 -55.37
N PHE A 146 -50.85 17.78 -54.20
CA PHE A 146 -50.24 17.25 -52.93
C PHE A 146 -51.03 16.07 -52.34
N HIS A 147 -52.31 15.93 -52.71
CA HIS A 147 -53.14 14.83 -52.23
C HIS A 147 -52.51 13.49 -52.58
N ASP A 148 -52.25 12.61 -51.57
CA ASP A 148 -51.56 11.32 -51.70
C ASP A 148 -50.10 11.41 -52.23
N SER A 149 -49.54 12.61 -52.29
CA SER A 149 -48.16 12.79 -52.76
C SER A 149 -47.13 12.31 -51.73
N TYR A 150 -45.94 11.94 -52.25
CA TYR A 150 -44.81 11.61 -51.43
C TYR A 150 -44.42 12.71 -50.40
N ILE A 151 -44.58 13.98 -50.80
CA ILE A 151 -44.22 15.13 -49.98
C ILE A 151 -45.10 15.21 -48.71
N ILE A 152 -46.40 14.95 -48.85
CA ILE A 152 -47.31 14.96 -47.67
C ILE A 152 -47.01 13.75 -46.77
N LYS A 153 -46.80 12.57 -47.35
CA LYS A 153 -46.40 11.37 -46.59
C LYS A 153 -45.10 11.63 -45.80
N GLU A 154 -44.11 12.22 -46.46
CA GLU A 154 -42.85 12.58 -45.84
C GLU A 154 -43.02 13.63 -44.71
N TYR A 155 -43.87 14.66 -44.95
CA TYR A 155 -44.20 15.64 -43.92
C TYR A 155 -44.83 15.00 -42.69
N GLU A 156 -45.80 14.11 -42.85
CA GLU A 156 -46.46 13.41 -41.73
C GLU A 156 -45.49 12.47 -41.00
N GLN A 157 -44.66 11.75 -41.73
CA GLN A 157 -43.64 10.91 -41.18
C GLN A 157 -42.64 11.73 -40.31
N LEU A 158 -42.13 12.82 -40.89
CA LEU A 158 -41.20 13.68 -40.17
C LEU A 158 -41.86 14.34 -38.97
N LYS A 159 -43.15 14.77 -39.11
CA LYS A 159 -43.91 15.31 -38.00
C LYS A 159 -44.01 14.32 -36.84
N ALA A 160 -44.32 13.05 -37.12
CA ALA A 160 -44.38 12.00 -36.11
C ALA A 160 -43.02 11.79 -35.46
N ILE A 161 -41.93 11.72 -36.26
CA ILE A 161 -40.56 11.54 -35.78
C ILE A 161 -40.13 12.67 -34.85
N VAL A 162 -40.24 13.92 -35.31
CA VAL A 162 -39.74 15.10 -34.55
C VAL A 162 -40.56 15.39 -33.30
N SER A 163 -41.81 14.91 -33.25
CA SER A 163 -42.69 15.03 -32.09
C SER A 163 -42.50 13.90 -31.06
N HIS A 164 -41.76 12.85 -31.41
CA HIS A 164 -41.53 11.73 -30.50
C HIS A 164 -40.59 12.16 -29.34
N PRO A 165 -40.94 11.86 -28.09
CA PRO A 165 -40.16 12.27 -26.93
C PRO A 165 -38.66 11.89 -26.98
N GLU A 166 -38.35 10.70 -27.47
CA GLU A 166 -36.96 10.24 -27.62
C GLU A 166 -36.18 11.07 -28.66
N PHE A 167 -36.86 11.45 -29.77
CA PHE A 167 -36.23 12.31 -30.78
C PHE A 167 -35.95 13.69 -30.21
N VAL A 168 -36.91 14.27 -29.47
CA VAL A 168 -36.75 15.57 -28.84
C VAL A 168 -35.55 15.54 -27.88
N ALA A 169 -35.47 14.54 -27.00
CA ALA A 169 -34.35 14.37 -26.07
C ALA A 169 -33.00 14.24 -26.78
N LYS A 170 -32.91 13.39 -27.84
CA LYS A 170 -31.70 13.25 -28.65
C LYS A 170 -31.30 14.54 -29.36
N ASN A 171 -32.29 15.24 -29.91
CA ASN A 171 -32.07 16.50 -30.62
C ASN A 171 -31.53 17.58 -29.68
N GLU A 172 -32.09 17.72 -28.48
CA GLU A 172 -31.62 18.62 -27.44
C GLU A 172 -30.20 18.24 -26.97
N PHE A 173 -29.96 16.97 -26.76
CA PHE A 173 -28.64 16.49 -26.39
C PHE A 173 -27.58 16.86 -27.44
N TRP A 174 -27.82 16.57 -28.72
CA TRP A 174 -26.88 16.90 -29.78
C TRP A 174 -26.75 18.41 -30.05
N ALA A 175 -27.80 19.17 -29.81
CA ALA A 175 -27.77 20.63 -29.92
C ALA A 175 -26.96 21.30 -28.79
N ASN A 176 -26.77 20.62 -27.66
CA ASN A 176 -26.00 21.14 -26.54
C ASN A 176 -24.49 21.10 -26.83
N PRO A 177 -23.79 22.23 -26.89
CA PRO A 177 -22.34 22.28 -27.10
C PRO A 177 -21.56 21.63 -25.93
N GLN A 178 -22.14 21.59 -24.72
CA GLN A 178 -21.56 21.03 -23.52
C GLN A 178 -22.10 19.62 -23.21
N ARG A 179 -22.61 18.90 -24.20
CA ARG A 179 -23.26 17.59 -24.03
C ARG A 179 -22.38 16.56 -23.32
N TRP A 180 -21.04 16.62 -23.48
CA TRP A 180 -20.11 15.77 -22.75
C TRP A 180 -20.28 15.92 -21.22
N HIS A 181 -20.44 17.14 -20.74
CA HIS A 181 -20.60 17.44 -19.31
C HIS A 181 -21.96 16.95 -18.73
N THR A 182 -22.90 16.55 -19.55
CA THR A 182 -24.18 15.99 -19.12
C THR A 182 -24.19 14.47 -19.07
N THR A 183 -23.08 13.83 -19.43
CA THR A 183 -22.95 12.35 -19.46
C THR A 183 -22.50 11.79 -18.13
N ALA A 184 -22.86 10.53 -17.87
CA ALA A 184 -22.36 9.77 -16.74
C ALA A 184 -20.83 9.55 -16.84
N GLU A 185 -20.31 9.42 -18.05
CA GLU A 185 -18.88 9.27 -18.33
C GLU A 185 -18.10 10.51 -17.89
N TYR A 186 -18.64 11.70 -18.06
CA TYR A 186 -18.00 12.92 -17.55
C TYR A 186 -17.89 12.90 -16.02
N VAL A 187 -18.94 12.46 -15.32
CA VAL A 187 -18.90 12.34 -13.86
C VAL A 187 -17.80 11.37 -13.42
N LYS A 188 -17.70 10.22 -14.10
CA LYS A 188 -16.62 9.26 -13.84
C LYS A 188 -15.24 9.85 -14.10
N GLU A 189 -15.08 10.59 -15.18
CA GLU A 189 -13.81 11.26 -15.52
C GLU A 189 -13.43 12.30 -14.47
N GLN A 190 -14.36 13.12 -14.00
CA GLN A 190 -14.10 14.08 -12.94
C GLN A 190 -13.70 13.39 -11.63
N ARG A 191 -14.41 12.33 -11.25
CA ARG A 191 -14.08 11.53 -10.07
C ARG A 191 -12.70 10.89 -10.17
N PHE A 192 -12.34 10.39 -11.35
CA PHE A 192 -10.99 9.89 -11.60
C PHE A 192 -9.92 10.97 -11.36
N TYR A 193 -10.08 12.18 -11.91
CA TYR A 193 -9.10 13.25 -11.70
C TYR A 193 -9.08 13.80 -10.28
N GLU A 194 -10.17 13.71 -9.55
CA GLU A 194 -10.21 14.03 -8.12
C GLU A 194 -9.36 13.03 -7.32
N LEU A 195 -9.57 11.72 -7.56
CA LEU A 195 -8.82 10.65 -6.91
C LEU A 195 -7.34 10.66 -7.32
N ASP A 196 -7.02 10.99 -8.56
CA ASP A 196 -5.62 11.08 -9.03
C ASP A 196 -4.82 12.17 -8.29
N LYS A 197 -5.50 13.18 -7.75
CA LYS A 197 -4.91 14.24 -6.91
C LYS A 197 -4.89 13.88 -5.42
N ASN A 198 -5.49 12.77 -5.02
CA ASN A 198 -5.50 12.33 -3.63
C ASN A 198 -4.06 12.02 -3.18
N PRO A 199 -3.57 12.65 -2.08
CA PRO A 199 -2.18 12.47 -1.63
C PRO A 199 -1.85 11.05 -1.20
N ASP A 200 -2.82 10.26 -0.75
CA ASP A 200 -2.62 8.87 -0.37
C ASP A 200 -2.49 7.97 -1.59
N ILE A 201 -3.31 8.19 -2.62
CA ILE A 201 -3.20 7.48 -3.91
C ILE A 201 -1.88 7.84 -4.60
N ALA A 202 -1.50 9.12 -4.61
CA ALA A 202 -0.23 9.57 -5.16
C ALA A 202 0.96 8.94 -4.41
N PHE A 203 0.88 8.87 -3.06
CA PHE A 203 1.85 8.17 -2.24
C PHE A 203 1.94 6.69 -2.62
N TYR A 204 0.81 5.97 -2.66
CA TYR A 204 0.76 4.54 -3.01
C TYR A 204 1.37 4.26 -4.39
N ASN A 205 1.00 5.04 -5.41
CA ASN A 205 1.49 4.87 -6.77
C ASN A 205 2.99 5.16 -6.92
N LYS A 206 3.54 6.05 -6.07
CA LYS A 206 4.97 6.37 -6.03
C LYS A 206 5.79 5.26 -5.38
N GLN A 207 5.21 4.49 -4.46
CA GLN A 207 5.92 3.42 -3.78
C GLN A 207 6.11 2.23 -4.72
N LYS A 208 7.34 1.72 -4.77
CA LYS A 208 7.59 0.43 -5.42
C LYS A 208 7.18 -0.65 -4.42
N ALA A 209 6.28 -1.55 -4.82
CA ALA A 209 5.86 -2.68 -3.99
C ALA A 209 7.06 -3.46 -3.41
N ALA A 210 8.15 -3.59 -4.17
CA ALA A 210 9.39 -4.21 -3.73
C ALA A 210 10.05 -3.52 -2.51
N SER A 211 9.81 -2.22 -2.29
CA SER A 211 10.38 -1.48 -1.15
C SER A 211 9.87 -1.99 0.20
N PHE A 212 8.67 -2.56 0.24
CA PHE A 212 8.03 -3.07 1.45
C PHE A 212 7.93 -4.59 1.51
N GLU A 213 8.46 -5.30 0.51
CA GLU A 213 8.36 -6.76 0.43
C GLU A 213 9.03 -7.45 1.64
N VAL A 214 10.18 -6.94 2.07
CA VAL A 214 10.89 -7.44 3.26
C VAL A 214 10.04 -7.24 4.51
N LEU A 215 9.45 -6.05 4.68
CA LEU A 215 8.60 -5.75 5.84
C LEU A 215 7.31 -6.56 5.85
N ARG A 216 6.72 -6.83 4.70
CA ARG A 216 5.53 -7.70 4.58
C ARG A 216 5.77 -9.14 5.03
N LYS A 217 6.97 -9.65 4.76
CA LYS A 217 7.37 -11.02 5.10
C LYS A 217 7.96 -11.12 6.50
N GLN A 218 8.40 -9.99 7.07
CA GLN A 218 9.05 -9.95 8.36
C GLN A 218 8.05 -10.15 9.49
N GLN A 219 8.27 -11.20 10.29
CA GLN A 219 7.53 -11.47 11.50
C GLN A 219 8.41 -11.21 12.72
N ILE A 220 7.95 -10.40 13.67
CA ILE A 220 8.59 -10.26 14.98
C ILE A 220 8.27 -11.52 15.78
N THR A 221 9.29 -12.31 16.11
CA THR A 221 9.17 -13.55 16.86
C THR A 221 9.51 -13.37 18.34
N PHE A 222 10.34 -12.37 18.66
CA PHE A 222 10.65 -11.97 20.02
C PHE A 222 10.92 -10.46 20.07
N PHE A 223 10.33 -9.79 21.04
CA PHE A 223 10.59 -8.37 21.30
C PHE A 223 10.45 -8.07 22.78
N GLU A 224 11.48 -7.44 23.37
CA GLU A 224 11.52 -7.01 24.75
C GLU A 224 12.14 -5.61 24.84
N GLN A 225 11.40 -4.68 25.43
CA GLN A 225 11.79 -3.28 25.60
C GLN A 225 12.13 -2.94 27.06
N PHE A 226 11.95 -3.90 27.98
CA PHE A 226 12.18 -3.72 29.41
C PHE A 226 11.37 -2.56 30.03
N ASP A 227 10.20 -2.28 29.50
CA ASP A 227 9.34 -1.16 29.93
C ASP A 227 8.77 -1.31 31.36
N TRP A 228 8.88 -2.51 31.95
CA TRP A 228 8.42 -2.83 33.27
C TRP A 228 9.53 -2.62 34.29
N ASN A 229 9.17 -2.19 35.52
CA ASN A 229 10.15 -2.04 36.62
C ASN A 229 10.73 -3.37 37.13
N THR A 230 10.28 -4.48 36.59
CA THR A 230 10.73 -5.82 36.97
C THR A 230 10.93 -6.68 35.72
N LEU A 231 11.88 -7.58 35.78
CA LEU A 231 12.13 -8.53 34.71
C LEU A 231 10.96 -9.55 34.59
N ASP A 232 10.51 -9.79 33.39
CA ASP A 232 9.53 -10.84 33.10
C ASP A 232 10.16 -12.23 33.23
N LYS A 233 9.90 -12.90 34.36
CA LYS A 233 10.44 -14.23 34.66
C LYS A 233 9.84 -15.35 33.81
N SER A 234 8.76 -15.10 33.09
CA SER A 234 8.22 -16.06 32.12
C SER A 234 9.07 -16.11 30.83
N ARG A 235 9.81 -15.04 30.57
CA ARG A 235 10.65 -14.88 29.37
C ARG A 235 12.13 -15.09 29.64
N TRP A 236 12.58 -14.86 30.88
CA TRP A 236 13.99 -14.79 31.22
C TRP A 236 14.33 -15.65 32.43
N ASN A 237 15.45 -16.37 32.29
CA ASN A 237 16.02 -17.19 33.35
C ASN A 237 17.47 -16.78 33.66
N TYR A 238 17.93 -17.04 34.87
CA TYR A 238 19.29 -16.72 35.30
C TYR A 238 20.24 -17.91 35.14
N GLY A 239 21.50 -17.58 34.84
CA GLY A 239 22.57 -18.58 34.73
C GLY A 239 22.60 -19.29 33.38
N PHE A 240 23.31 -20.41 33.30
CA PHE A 240 23.45 -21.22 32.09
C PHE A 240 22.25 -22.13 31.86
N ALA A 241 21.84 -22.30 30.59
CA ALA A 241 20.77 -23.22 30.19
C ALA A 241 21.35 -24.59 29.81
N TYR A 242 21.61 -25.44 30.81
CA TYR A 242 22.05 -26.82 30.54
C TYR A 242 20.89 -27.80 30.81
N LYS A 243 20.82 -28.89 30.03
CA LYS A 243 19.82 -29.97 30.22
C LYS A 243 19.97 -30.77 31.50
N SER A 244 20.98 -30.51 32.31
CA SER A 244 21.31 -31.23 33.52
C SER A 244 21.06 -30.42 34.79
N PRO A 245 20.91 -31.05 35.98
CA PRO A 245 20.15 -30.47 37.09
C PRO A 245 20.61 -29.10 37.58
N ALA A 246 19.71 -28.43 38.34
CA ALA A 246 19.78 -27.07 38.84
C ALA A 246 21.10 -26.57 39.45
N LEU A 247 21.97 -27.47 39.87
CA LEU A 247 23.35 -27.20 40.34
C LEU A 247 24.24 -26.52 39.29
N LEU A 248 23.93 -26.70 37.99
CA LEU A 248 24.78 -26.23 36.89
C LEU A 248 24.37 -24.86 36.36
N ALA A 249 23.17 -24.42 36.62
CA ALA A 249 22.68 -23.14 36.04
C ALA A 249 23.47 -21.92 36.57
N ASN A 250 23.79 -21.88 37.86
CA ASN A 250 24.38 -20.70 38.49
C ASN A 250 25.82 -20.91 38.93
N HIS A 251 26.59 -21.80 38.27
CA HIS A 251 28.02 -21.91 38.52
C HIS A 251 28.79 -20.83 37.74
N SER A 252 30.00 -20.56 38.17
CA SER A 252 30.99 -19.78 37.42
C SER A 252 32.15 -20.68 36.95
N PHE A 253 33.01 -20.18 36.09
CA PHE A 253 34.20 -20.93 35.74
C PHE A 253 35.34 -20.63 36.69
N ALA A 254 36.15 -21.66 37.01
CA ALA A 254 37.28 -21.54 37.94
C ALA A 254 38.33 -20.49 37.49
N ASN A 255 38.39 -20.20 36.20
CA ASN A 255 39.27 -19.20 35.58
C ASN A 255 38.62 -17.81 35.43
N GLU A 256 37.60 -17.54 36.22
CA GLU A 256 36.93 -16.23 36.33
C GLU A 256 37.05 -15.65 37.74
N LYS A 257 36.89 -14.33 37.90
CA LYS A 257 36.96 -13.63 39.18
C LYS A 257 35.58 -13.33 39.79
N GLN A 258 34.53 -13.49 39.07
CA GLN A 258 33.16 -13.28 39.55
C GLN A 258 32.39 -14.58 39.76
N ALA A 259 31.54 -14.60 40.74
CA ALA A 259 30.48 -15.59 40.90
C ALA A 259 29.17 -15.15 40.21
N ASN A 260 28.46 -16.09 39.56
CA ASN A 260 27.07 -15.88 39.18
C ASN A 260 26.20 -15.82 40.44
N ASN A 261 25.35 -14.80 40.55
CA ASN A 261 24.69 -14.41 41.79
C ASN A 261 23.16 -14.66 41.79
N LYS A 262 22.72 -15.59 40.96
CA LYS A 262 21.31 -16.04 40.88
C LYS A 262 20.33 -14.89 40.55
N GLY A 263 20.74 -13.94 39.74
CA GLY A 263 19.96 -12.79 39.28
C GLY A 263 20.00 -11.57 40.19
N LYS A 264 20.77 -11.58 41.31
CA LYS A 264 20.86 -10.39 42.17
C LYS A 264 21.55 -9.23 41.50
N ASN A 265 22.43 -9.46 40.54
CA ASN A 265 23.10 -8.44 39.74
C ASN A 265 22.33 -8.04 38.49
N VAL A 266 21.09 -8.55 38.33
CA VAL A 266 20.18 -8.18 37.20
C VAL A 266 19.08 -7.29 37.72
N SER A 267 18.89 -6.17 37.07
CA SER A 267 17.80 -5.21 37.39
C SER A 267 17.23 -4.60 36.12
N VAL A 268 16.03 -4.04 36.23
CA VAL A 268 15.45 -3.15 35.19
C VAL A 268 15.34 -1.77 35.79
N VAL A 269 16.00 -0.81 35.17
CA VAL A 269 16.07 0.57 35.65
C VAL A 269 15.89 1.52 34.48
N ASP A 270 14.98 2.47 34.61
CA ASP A 270 14.67 3.46 33.56
C ASP A 270 14.36 2.82 32.18
N GLY A 271 13.59 1.73 32.19
CA GLY A 271 13.23 1.02 30.95
C GLY A 271 14.40 0.30 30.29
N LYS A 272 15.41 -0.13 31.05
CA LYS A 272 16.61 -0.82 30.54
C LYS A 272 16.97 -1.98 31.43
N LEU A 273 17.31 -3.11 30.81
CA LEU A 273 17.98 -4.19 31.50
C LEU A 273 19.38 -3.76 31.89
N ARG A 274 19.78 -4.02 33.13
CA ARG A 274 21.15 -3.85 33.64
C ARG A 274 21.67 -5.15 34.20
N ILE A 275 22.89 -5.52 33.82
CA ILE A 275 23.67 -6.54 34.48
C ILE A 275 24.91 -5.87 35.06
N SER A 276 24.98 -5.80 36.40
CA SER A 276 26.13 -5.22 37.10
C SER A 276 27.20 -6.26 37.38
N THR A 277 28.43 -5.81 37.38
CA THR A 277 29.55 -6.53 37.98
C THR A 277 29.99 -5.75 39.17
N GLU A 278 29.90 -6.33 40.37
CA GLU A 278 30.11 -5.68 41.65
C GLU A 278 31.23 -6.34 42.43
N ARG A 279 31.91 -5.55 43.27
CA ARG A 279 32.93 -6.09 44.15
C ARG A 279 32.24 -6.66 45.39
N GLU A 280 32.21 -7.97 45.49
CA GLU A 280 31.58 -8.72 46.59
C GLU A 280 32.32 -10.02 46.80
N ASN A 281 32.83 -10.28 48.02
CA ASN A 281 33.48 -11.51 48.34
C ASN A 281 32.43 -12.58 48.67
N VAL A 282 32.37 -13.62 47.83
CA VAL A 282 31.41 -14.72 47.99
C VAL A 282 32.03 -16.07 47.72
N LYS A 283 31.54 -17.10 48.43
CA LYS A 283 31.82 -18.50 48.10
C LYS A 283 30.73 -19.06 47.19
N ALA A 284 31.13 -19.64 46.07
CA ALA A 284 30.18 -20.18 45.11
C ALA A 284 30.75 -21.37 44.34
N PRO A 285 29.89 -22.22 43.75
CA PRO A 285 30.32 -23.33 42.90
C PRO A 285 31.03 -22.80 41.64
N ALA A 286 32.19 -23.39 41.36
CA ALA A 286 32.96 -23.11 40.16
C ALA A 286 33.28 -24.41 39.39
N TRP A 287 33.13 -24.36 38.07
CA TRP A 287 33.52 -25.46 37.20
C TRP A 287 35.01 -25.36 36.86
N HIS A 288 35.75 -26.42 37.22
CA HIS A 288 37.15 -26.57 36.89
C HIS A 288 37.34 -27.72 35.87
N PRO A 289 38.06 -27.50 34.74
CA PRO A 289 38.14 -28.47 33.65
C PRO A 289 38.61 -29.87 34.05
N THR A 290 39.51 -29.98 35.05
CA THR A 290 40.08 -31.26 35.50
C THR A 290 39.53 -31.75 36.84
N LYS A 291 38.96 -30.85 37.69
CA LYS A 291 38.49 -31.22 39.03
C LYS A 291 36.96 -31.31 39.12
N GLY A 292 36.25 -30.93 38.06
CA GLY A 292 34.79 -30.80 38.10
C GLY A 292 34.31 -29.60 38.95
N PHE A 293 33.17 -29.74 39.63
CA PHE A 293 32.67 -28.70 40.52
C PHE A 293 33.49 -28.61 41.80
N ILE A 294 33.98 -27.40 42.08
CA ILE A 294 34.68 -27.02 43.30
C ILE A 294 34.00 -25.82 43.95
N GLU A 295 34.15 -25.65 45.26
CA GLU A 295 33.84 -24.41 45.92
C GLU A 295 35.01 -23.44 45.77
N LYS A 296 34.75 -22.19 45.33
CA LYS A 296 35.77 -21.15 45.15
C LYS A 296 35.34 -19.85 45.80
N GLU A 297 36.28 -19.12 46.37
CA GLU A 297 36.10 -17.73 46.79
C GLU A 297 36.29 -16.81 45.60
N PHE A 298 35.31 -15.94 45.38
CA PHE A 298 35.29 -14.94 44.32
C PHE A 298 35.33 -13.54 44.94
N GLU A 299 36.00 -12.59 44.26
CA GLU A 299 36.10 -11.19 44.68
C GLU A 299 35.00 -10.32 44.11
N TYR A 300 34.27 -10.86 43.14
CA TYR A 300 33.22 -10.16 42.40
C TYR A 300 32.00 -11.04 42.22
N THR A 301 30.86 -10.37 42.01
CA THR A 301 29.63 -11.01 41.56
C THR A 301 29.16 -10.43 40.25
N SER A 302 28.46 -11.22 39.45
CA SER A 302 27.77 -10.79 38.24
C SER A 302 26.69 -11.82 37.88
N ASP A 303 26.06 -11.70 36.72
CA ASP A 303 25.05 -12.66 36.33
C ASP A 303 25.00 -12.92 34.81
N ILE A 304 24.29 -13.99 34.47
CA ILE A 304 23.89 -14.38 33.13
C ILE A 304 22.37 -14.37 33.09
N LEU A 305 21.80 -13.77 32.04
CA LEU A 305 20.39 -13.76 31.75
C LEU A 305 20.15 -14.44 30.40
N GLN A 306 19.17 -15.34 30.28
CA GLN A 306 18.94 -16.09 29.05
C GLN A 306 17.45 -16.46 28.87
N SER A 307 17.07 -16.79 27.60
CA SER A 307 15.71 -17.08 27.19
C SER A 307 15.43 -18.57 26.87
N ALA A 308 16.29 -19.49 27.27
CA ALA A 308 16.28 -20.86 26.74
C ALA A 308 14.96 -21.64 26.94
N GLU A 309 14.20 -21.33 28.00
CA GLU A 309 12.91 -21.98 28.28
C GLU A 309 11.74 -21.33 27.56
N SER A 310 11.87 -20.05 27.20
CA SER A 310 10.78 -19.27 26.61
C SER A 310 10.94 -19.05 25.11
N PHE A 311 12.19 -18.92 24.66
CA PHE A 311 12.48 -18.56 23.29
C PHE A 311 13.77 -19.18 22.77
N ARG A 312 13.65 -19.83 21.63
CA ARG A 312 14.77 -20.32 20.81
C ARG A 312 14.40 -20.14 19.35
N GLN A 313 15.36 -19.80 18.52
CA GLN A 313 15.14 -19.67 17.08
C GLN A 313 16.37 -20.04 16.29
N LYS A 314 16.14 -20.63 15.13
CA LYS A 314 17.12 -20.86 14.08
C LYS A 314 16.82 -19.88 12.93
N LYS A 315 17.86 -19.15 12.48
CA LYS A 315 17.74 -18.14 11.42
C LYS A 315 16.89 -16.92 11.81
N GLY A 316 17.06 -15.87 11.05
CA GLY A 316 16.39 -14.59 11.27
C GLY A 316 17.37 -13.47 11.61
N LYS A 317 16.84 -12.33 12.00
CA LYS A 317 17.60 -11.15 12.39
C LYS A 317 17.49 -10.96 13.90
N PHE A 318 18.60 -11.05 14.61
CA PHE A 318 18.74 -10.90 16.05
C PHE A 318 19.41 -9.55 16.33
N SER A 319 18.75 -8.65 16.99
CA SER A 319 19.24 -7.28 17.22
C SER A 319 19.02 -6.87 18.67
N ALA A 320 19.98 -6.13 19.24
CA ALA A 320 19.82 -5.48 20.53
C ALA A 320 20.53 -4.13 20.55
N LYS A 321 19.94 -3.16 21.26
CA LYS A 321 20.54 -1.85 21.52
C LYS A 321 21.24 -1.87 22.87
N ILE A 322 22.56 -1.77 22.82
CA ILE A 322 23.46 -2.07 23.95
C ILE A 322 24.46 -0.94 24.16
N ARG A 323 24.75 -0.65 25.43
CA ARG A 323 25.96 0.06 25.89
C ARG A 323 26.56 -0.66 27.09
N CYS A 324 27.80 -0.39 27.40
CA CYS A 324 28.43 -0.92 28.61
C CYS A 324 29.52 0.00 29.15
N THR A 325 29.88 -0.21 30.41
CA THR A 325 30.92 0.55 31.12
C THR A 325 31.84 -0.42 31.88
N GLY A 326 33.00 0.05 32.27
CA GLY A 326 34.00 -0.75 33.01
C GLY A 326 34.92 -1.58 32.11
N HIS A 327 36.02 -2.07 32.73
CA HIS A 327 37.01 -2.93 32.07
C HIS A 327 36.74 -4.42 32.36
N VAL A 328 35.45 -4.80 32.24
CA VAL A 328 34.97 -6.17 32.36
C VAL A 328 34.43 -6.65 31.03
N HIS A 329 34.27 -7.93 30.86
CA HIS A 329 33.67 -8.49 29.67
C HIS A 329 32.13 -8.37 29.73
N HIS A 330 31.51 -7.93 28.66
CA HIS A 330 30.06 -7.88 28.49
C HIS A 330 29.69 -8.53 27.17
N ALA A 331 28.64 -9.34 27.15
CA ALA A 331 28.26 -10.06 25.95
C ALA A 331 26.73 -10.12 25.73
N PHE A 332 26.36 -10.06 24.47
CA PHE A 332 25.08 -10.52 23.92
C PHE A 332 25.39 -11.67 22.95
N TRP A 333 24.86 -12.84 23.22
CA TRP A 333 25.23 -14.02 22.49
C TRP A 333 24.06 -15.00 22.32
N LEU A 334 24.19 -15.90 21.32
CA LEU A 334 23.31 -17.04 21.13
C LEU A 334 23.99 -18.30 21.58
N GLY A 335 23.25 -19.16 22.30
CA GLY A 335 23.73 -20.43 22.81
C GLY A 335 22.75 -21.57 22.62
N THR A 336 23.25 -22.77 22.86
CA THR A 336 22.49 -24.01 22.92
C THR A 336 22.64 -24.66 24.32
N ASP A 337 21.97 -25.79 24.56
CA ASP A 337 22.15 -26.55 25.80
C ASP A 337 23.57 -27.17 25.96
N LYS A 338 24.44 -26.88 25.01
CA LYS A 338 25.85 -27.29 24.99
C LYS A 338 26.73 -26.05 24.96
N LYS A 339 28.01 -26.22 25.27
CA LYS A 339 28.99 -25.14 25.19
C LYS A 339 29.14 -24.58 23.76
N LEU A 340 29.00 -25.41 22.77
CA LEU A 340 29.09 -25.08 21.34
C LEU A 340 27.91 -25.68 20.57
N PRO A 341 27.43 -25.04 19.49
CA PRO A 341 27.92 -23.80 18.93
C PRO A 341 27.56 -22.57 19.80
N HIS A 342 28.33 -21.48 19.63
CA HIS A 342 28.18 -20.24 20.35
C HIS A 342 28.38 -19.07 19.38
N ILE A 343 27.50 -18.11 19.37
CA ILE A 343 27.59 -16.91 18.51
C ILE A 343 27.62 -15.66 19.37
N ASN A 344 28.70 -14.88 19.29
CA ASN A 344 28.75 -13.54 19.86
C ASN A 344 28.16 -12.54 18.86
N ILE A 345 27.01 -11.96 19.19
CA ILE A 345 26.46 -10.82 18.46
C ILE A 345 27.17 -9.56 18.91
N PHE A 346 27.49 -9.46 20.18
CA PHE A 346 28.29 -8.42 20.81
C PHE A 346 29.12 -9.05 21.95
N HIS A 347 30.40 -8.77 21.99
CA HIS A 347 31.26 -9.13 23.13
C HIS A 347 32.32 -8.05 23.31
N TRP A 348 32.15 -7.22 24.32
CA TRP A 348 33.15 -6.25 24.79
C TRP A 348 34.17 -6.99 25.69
N ASP A 349 35.45 -6.88 25.38
CA ASP A 349 36.54 -7.54 26.15
C ASP A 349 37.31 -6.57 27.05
N GLY A 350 36.74 -5.41 27.33
CA GLY A 350 37.40 -4.32 28.06
C GLY A 350 38.20 -3.37 27.18
N LYS A 351 38.39 -3.69 25.88
CA LYS A 351 39.13 -2.86 24.90
C LYS A 351 38.52 -2.82 23.51
N LYS A 352 37.96 -3.95 23.09
CA LYS A 352 37.44 -4.13 21.73
C LYS A 352 36.11 -4.87 21.76
N VAL A 353 35.32 -4.66 20.72
CA VAL A 353 34.15 -5.48 20.44
C VAL A 353 34.55 -6.67 19.58
N LYS A 354 34.15 -7.86 19.97
CA LYS A 354 34.35 -9.12 19.23
C LYS A 354 32.98 -9.63 18.74
N MET A 355 32.88 -9.92 17.48
CA MET A 355 31.66 -10.43 16.84
C MET A 355 32.04 -11.63 15.98
N GLY A 356 31.30 -12.73 16.09
CA GLY A 356 31.62 -13.96 15.36
C GLY A 356 30.99 -15.19 15.97
N ASN A 357 31.29 -16.36 15.43
CA ASN A 357 30.81 -17.63 15.93
C ASN A 357 31.97 -18.54 16.34
N ALA A 358 31.69 -19.42 17.28
CA ALA A 358 32.57 -20.54 17.65
C ALA A 358 31.83 -21.85 17.37
N SER A 359 32.40 -22.64 16.48
CA SER A 359 31.96 -24.00 16.17
C SER A 359 33.18 -24.92 16.27
N GLN A 360 33.01 -26.11 16.83
CA GLN A 360 34.11 -27.09 16.94
C GLN A 360 35.42 -26.53 17.52
N GLN A 361 35.34 -25.59 18.49
CA GLN A 361 36.47 -24.91 19.16
C GLN A 361 37.27 -23.93 18.25
N VAL A 362 36.86 -23.68 17.02
CA VAL A 362 37.47 -22.68 16.15
C VAL A 362 36.60 -21.41 16.20
N TRP A 363 37.27 -20.31 16.52
CA TRP A 363 36.67 -18.97 16.44
C TRP A 363 36.76 -18.44 15.03
N ASP A 364 35.63 -17.96 14.50
CA ASP A 364 35.50 -17.29 13.20
C ASP A 364 34.79 -15.96 13.41
N GLY A 365 35.47 -14.83 13.27
CA GLY A 365 34.93 -13.54 13.63
C GLY A 365 35.89 -12.38 13.44
N VAL A 366 35.44 -11.20 13.91
CA VAL A 366 36.13 -9.91 13.79
C VAL A 366 36.33 -9.27 15.16
N GLU A 367 37.44 -8.54 15.34
CA GLU A 367 37.69 -7.62 16.44
C GLU A 367 37.61 -6.17 15.95
N ILE A 368 36.82 -5.34 16.64
CA ILE A 368 36.51 -3.98 16.29
C ILE A 368 37.00 -3.04 17.38
N SER A 369 37.90 -2.11 16.99
CA SER A 369 38.42 -1.07 17.86
C SER A 369 37.84 0.31 17.47
N GLY A 370 37.88 1.27 18.42
CA GLY A 370 37.49 2.66 18.16
C GLY A 370 36.02 2.98 18.44
N LEU A 371 35.22 2.00 18.89
CA LEU A 371 33.89 2.26 19.42
C LEU A 371 34.01 2.77 20.86
N ASN A 372 33.20 3.76 21.24
CA ASN A 372 33.00 4.12 22.64
C ASN A 372 31.88 3.26 23.21
N PRO A 373 32.18 2.26 24.06
CA PRO A 373 31.16 1.34 24.56
C PRO A 373 30.09 1.99 25.46
N ALA A 374 30.35 3.20 25.97
CA ALA A 374 29.38 3.96 26.77
C ALA A 374 28.25 4.56 25.91
N ASN A 375 28.39 4.61 24.59
CA ASN A 375 27.33 4.97 23.68
C ASN A 375 26.46 3.76 23.31
N PHE A 376 25.16 3.96 23.16
CA PHE A 376 24.31 2.93 22.62
C PHE A 376 24.60 2.70 21.14
N TYR A 377 24.72 1.40 20.76
CA TYR A 377 24.75 0.92 19.38
C TYR A 377 23.75 -0.22 19.22
N ILE A 378 23.23 -0.38 18.02
CA ILE A 378 22.41 -1.54 17.64
C ILE A 378 23.36 -2.60 17.06
N TYR A 379 23.54 -3.68 17.79
CA TYR A 379 24.31 -4.86 17.36
C TYR A 379 23.35 -5.87 16.76
N THR A 380 23.65 -6.34 15.57
CA THR A 380 22.76 -7.22 14.81
C THR A 380 23.50 -8.40 14.24
N LEU A 381 22.87 -9.57 14.31
CA LEU A 381 23.20 -10.77 13.54
C LEU A 381 22.05 -11.07 12.60
N GLU A 382 22.32 -11.17 11.31
CA GLU A 382 21.43 -11.78 10.34
C GLU A 382 21.92 -13.20 10.04
N TRP A 383 21.10 -14.19 10.37
CA TRP A 383 21.39 -15.59 10.18
C TRP A 383 20.47 -16.19 9.13
N THR A 384 21.04 -16.53 7.98
CA THR A 384 20.35 -17.09 6.82
C THR A 384 20.70 -18.57 6.63
N ASP A 385 20.20 -19.19 5.59
CA ASP A 385 20.59 -20.54 5.17
C ASP A 385 22.04 -20.62 4.68
N LYS A 386 22.60 -19.50 4.24
CA LYS A 386 23.87 -19.46 3.51
C LYS A 386 24.99 -18.82 4.32
N GLU A 387 24.66 -17.93 5.23
CA GLU A 387 25.66 -17.08 5.88
C GLU A 387 25.17 -16.48 7.20
N LEU A 388 26.13 -16.04 8.00
CA LEU A 388 25.96 -15.19 9.17
C LEU A 388 26.55 -13.82 8.85
N ILE A 389 25.78 -12.75 9.09
CA ILE A 389 26.18 -11.37 8.81
C ILE A 389 26.04 -10.56 10.09
N TRP A 390 27.13 -9.93 10.54
CA TRP A 390 27.13 -9.04 11.70
C TRP A 390 27.14 -7.58 11.26
N SER A 391 26.36 -6.77 11.91
CA SER A 391 26.33 -5.31 11.67
C SER A 391 26.24 -4.52 12.97
N ILE A 392 26.71 -3.26 12.91
CA ILE A 392 26.59 -2.25 13.96
C ILE A 392 25.89 -1.05 13.34
N ASN A 393 24.74 -0.64 13.86
CA ASN A 393 23.92 0.44 13.32
C ASN A 393 23.69 0.27 11.79
N ASN A 394 23.28 -0.93 11.36
CA ASN A 394 23.06 -1.32 9.97
C ASN A 394 24.34 -1.28 9.09
N PHE A 395 25.52 -1.07 9.68
CA PHE A 395 26.78 -1.12 8.96
C PHE A 395 27.38 -2.54 9.10
N GLU A 396 27.49 -3.30 8.01
CA GLU A 396 28.09 -4.63 7.99
C GLU A 396 29.56 -4.57 8.41
N VAL A 397 29.92 -5.35 9.41
CA VAL A 397 31.27 -5.42 9.96
C VAL A 397 31.95 -6.76 9.71
N TYR A 398 31.18 -7.84 9.59
CA TYR A 398 31.68 -9.18 9.34
C TYR A 398 30.62 -10.07 8.69
N ARG A 399 31.09 -11.03 7.91
CA ARG A 399 30.24 -12.04 7.25
C ARG A 399 31.01 -13.34 7.10
N THR A 400 30.34 -14.48 7.32
CA THR A 400 30.88 -15.80 7.03
C THR A 400 29.81 -16.77 6.52
N ALA A 401 30.21 -17.67 5.63
CA ALA A 401 29.42 -18.80 5.17
C ALA A 401 29.86 -20.12 5.81
N GLY A 402 30.90 -20.05 6.64
CA GLY A 402 31.47 -21.23 7.32
C GLY A 402 30.79 -21.53 8.64
N ASN A 403 30.77 -22.83 8.99
CA ASN A 403 30.39 -23.30 10.33
C ASN A 403 29.02 -22.81 10.84
N LEU A 404 28.01 -22.76 9.94
CA LEU A 404 26.68 -22.34 10.30
C LEU A 404 26.06 -23.30 11.34
N PRO A 405 25.48 -22.76 12.45
CA PRO A 405 24.81 -23.61 13.43
C PRO A 405 23.60 -24.31 12.81
N LYS A 406 23.37 -25.55 13.25
CA LYS A 406 22.24 -26.37 12.76
C LYS A 406 21.07 -26.44 13.74
N GLU A 407 21.31 -26.03 14.98
CA GLU A 407 20.37 -26.10 16.10
C GLU A 407 19.70 -24.73 16.33
N GLU A 408 18.53 -24.72 16.93
CA GLU A 408 17.91 -23.48 17.46
C GLU A 408 18.73 -23.00 18.66
N MET A 409 18.86 -21.66 18.73
CA MET A 409 19.68 -21.04 19.78
C MET A 409 18.82 -20.03 20.56
N TYR A 410 19.10 -19.92 21.86
CA TYR A 410 18.49 -18.97 22.76
C TYR A 410 19.30 -17.67 22.84
N LEU A 411 18.68 -16.60 23.28
CA LEU A 411 19.32 -15.32 23.57
C LEU A 411 19.97 -15.35 24.96
N ALA A 412 21.16 -14.76 25.09
CA ALA A 412 21.75 -14.55 26.38
C ALA A 412 22.53 -13.22 26.48
N PHE A 413 22.51 -12.66 27.68
CA PHE A 413 23.30 -11.51 28.10
C PHE A 413 24.12 -11.90 29.30
N SER A 414 25.36 -11.45 29.36
CA SER A 414 26.25 -11.77 30.50
C SER A 414 27.34 -10.73 30.72
N SER A 415 27.82 -10.67 31.97
CA SER A 415 29.02 -9.92 32.31
C SER A 415 29.93 -10.83 33.10
N PHE A 416 31.24 -10.79 32.81
CA PHE A 416 32.21 -11.66 33.50
C PHE A 416 33.64 -11.07 33.49
N ILE A 417 34.48 -11.54 34.40
CA ILE A 417 35.86 -11.09 34.55
C ILE A 417 36.80 -12.30 34.40
N PRO A 418 37.48 -12.46 33.25
CA PRO A 418 38.52 -13.44 33.12
C PRO A 418 39.64 -13.26 34.16
N GLU A 419 40.20 -14.33 34.71
CA GLU A 419 41.23 -14.30 35.76
C GLU A 419 42.43 -13.41 35.42
N LYS A 420 42.77 -13.32 34.13
CA LYS A 420 43.91 -12.52 33.63
C LYS A 420 43.67 -11.03 33.69
N LEU A 421 42.43 -10.58 33.80
CA LEU A 421 42.13 -9.15 33.94
C LEU A 421 42.35 -8.67 35.37
N LYS A 422 42.70 -7.39 35.54
CA LYS A 422 42.90 -6.77 36.85
C LYS A 422 41.65 -6.86 37.74
N GLY A 423 40.51 -6.99 37.19
CA GLY A 423 39.22 -6.91 37.86
C GLY A 423 38.74 -5.47 37.98
N ASP A 424 37.49 -5.26 37.74
CA ASP A 424 36.83 -3.95 37.77
C ASP A 424 35.32 -4.16 37.98
N THR A 425 34.63 -3.09 38.28
CA THR A 425 33.17 -3.03 38.22
C THR A 425 32.72 -2.56 36.86
N GLY A 426 31.53 -2.95 36.46
CA GLY A 426 30.98 -2.53 35.17
C GLY A 426 29.50 -2.83 35.04
N ILE A 427 28.88 -2.23 34.07
CA ILE A 427 27.45 -2.38 33.78
C ILE A 427 27.25 -2.64 32.30
N LEU A 428 26.51 -3.70 31.98
CA LEU A 428 25.90 -3.93 30.68
C LEU A 428 24.48 -3.36 30.74
N GLU A 429 24.14 -2.46 29.83
CA GLU A 429 22.77 -1.96 29.67
C GLU A 429 22.23 -2.35 28.31
N VAL A 430 20.99 -2.87 28.30
CA VAL A 430 20.25 -3.21 27.10
C VAL A 430 18.93 -2.42 27.09
N ASP A 431 18.72 -1.61 26.07
CA ASP A 431 17.51 -0.80 25.90
C ASP A 431 16.36 -1.66 25.36
N TRP A 432 16.67 -2.46 24.35
CA TRP A 432 15.73 -3.43 23.80
C TRP A 432 16.46 -4.57 23.09
N VAL A 433 15.77 -5.71 22.95
CA VAL A 433 16.17 -6.84 22.11
C VAL A 433 15.01 -7.25 21.21
N LYS A 434 15.29 -7.46 19.92
CA LYS A 434 14.31 -7.83 18.91
C LYS A 434 14.83 -8.95 18.03
N VAL A 435 13.97 -9.95 17.79
CA VAL A 435 14.22 -11.02 16.82
C VAL A 435 13.12 -11.04 15.80
N THR A 436 13.50 -11.14 14.53
CA THR A 436 12.56 -11.24 13.42
C THR A 436 12.91 -12.41 12.52
N GLN A 437 11.90 -12.98 11.88
CA GLN A 437 12.00 -14.00 10.86
C GLN A 437 11.42 -13.46 9.56
N SER A 438 12.04 -13.80 8.43
CA SER A 438 11.59 -13.45 7.07
C SER A 438 11.35 -14.70 6.23
#